data_75d27c5a08ad3e1877cd25fea52bbbf9
#
_entry.id   75d27c5a08ad3e1877cd25fea52bbbf9
#
_cell.length_a   1.000
_cell.length_b   1.000
_cell.length_c   1.000
_cell.angle_alpha   90.00
_cell.angle_beta   90.00
_cell.angle_gamma   90.00
#
_symmetry.space_group_name_H-M   'P 1'
#
loop_
_entity.id
_entity.type
_entity.pdbx_description
1 polymer ?
#
loop_
_entity_poly.entity_id
_entity_poly.type
_entity_poly.pdbx_seq_one_letter_code
_entity_poly.pdbx_strand_id
1 'polypeptide(L)'
;MIESKLHEAPGMPTRAGLINTITTATTLLTMLLSGCSSANKQAHTLYVAYSIADNEFTQSSKERIEKQISLRTQLFLRTNPNTRVVTVAYKDSQLQDQVTKDSQLNLGPDIILAGDYQLRNLYQDSLISAFPNSSVWAQQYSDVLKGLSTVDNKLAFAPYGILPQVSCYNNKTVKQPPKTIQELVMLGASGVRIGLSTNPYEIFWTAGSVGAIPEIGSLINSKYQKKLQPKINEWITWLRQAALYQNISFYRQNSELVNELANNNLDWISCHSLDIVRLREEMGEQLSIATLPNGVQTKAFAWPGVLGYGLGTDSSPTQRELALSYVKANTNAVGQRRVMLLTEDFLPANKAVDIPNQSSQTLKANNDSWNTQTLSYLKQWPMIFQYLETKSALAVGKTLTELTSGNISVDDAVQALTNLGKKGKE
;
A
#
# COMPACT_ATOMS: atom_id res chain seq x y z
N MET A 1 -15.21 4.63 64.50
CA MET A 1 -14.27 4.38 65.64
C MET A 1 -12.97 4.93 65.21
N ILE A 2 -12.73 6.11 65.68
CA ILE A 2 -11.72 6.59 66.66
C ILE A 2 -10.40 6.92 65.95
N GLU A 3 -10.18 8.15 65.79
CA GLU A 3 -9.48 9.31 66.47
C GLU A 3 -8.03 9.41 66.05
N SER A 4 -7.65 10.51 65.41
CA SER A 4 -7.17 11.81 65.90
C SER A 4 -5.87 11.74 66.71
N LYS A 5 -4.88 12.53 66.28
CA LYS A 5 -4.23 13.58 67.10
C LYS A 5 -3.21 14.43 66.35
N LEU A 6 -3.45 15.67 66.40
CA LEU A 6 -2.57 16.84 66.30
C LEU A 6 -1.42 16.80 67.32
N HIS A 7 -0.31 17.50 67.05
CA HIS A 7 0.42 18.47 67.87
C HIS A 7 1.69 18.90 67.14
N GLU A 8 1.92 20.09 66.84
CA GLU A 8 2.24 21.40 67.45
C GLU A 8 3.70 21.76 67.08
N ALA A 9 3.85 22.96 66.52
CA ALA A 9 5.09 23.72 66.48
C ALA A 9 5.34 24.35 67.89
N PRO A 10 6.52 24.80 68.24
CA PRO A 10 6.92 26.16 67.96
C PRO A 10 8.41 26.49 67.91
N GLY A 11 8.80 27.73 67.58
CA GLY A 11 9.92 28.41 68.15
C GLY A 11 10.87 29.14 67.19
N MET A 12 10.58 30.43 66.89
CA MET A 12 11.66 31.39 66.66
C MET A 12 12.24 31.83 67.98
N PRO A 13 13.54 32.22 68.05
CA PRO A 13 13.83 33.63 68.18
C PRO A 13 15.13 34.20 67.52
N THR A 14 15.04 35.44 67.16
CA THR A 14 15.77 36.70 67.47
C THR A 14 17.12 37.00 66.84
N ARG A 15 17.06 38.15 66.19
CA ARG A 15 18.08 39.15 65.79
C ARG A 15 19.39 39.13 66.59
N ALA A 16 20.52 39.26 65.88
CA ALA A 16 21.50 40.36 66.08
C ALA A 16 22.75 40.14 65.20
N GLY A 17 23.29 41.17 64.59
CA GLY A 17 24.66 41.18 64.04
C GLY A 17 24.78 41.87 62.66
N LEU A 18 24.68 43.22 62.66
CA LEU A 18 25.18 44.08 61.57
C LEU A 18 26.71 44.10 61.59
N ILE A 19 27.26 44.33 60.38
CA ILE A 19 28.52 45.04 60.05
C ILE A 19 29.63 44.25 59.40
N ASN A 20 29.99 44.78 58.20
CA ASN A 20 31.20 44.60 57.40
C ASN A 20 31.29 43.32 56.49
N THR A 21 31.48 43.45 55.21
CA THR A 21 32.35 44.36 54.44
C THR A 21 31.99 44.27 52.95
N ILE A 22 31.92 45.40 52.34
CA ILE A 22 31.96 45.60 50.87
C ILE A 22 33.34 45.20 50.41
N THR A 23 33.46 44.12 49.66
CA THR A 23 34.54 43.79 48.64
C THR A 23 34.40 42.36 48.22
N THR A 24 33.47 42.04 47.31
CA THR A 24 33.51 40.88 46.40
C THR A 24 32.33 40.90 45.41
N ALA A 25 32.06 42.07 44.86
CA ALA A 25 30.93 42.19 43.89
C ALA A 25 31.38 42.21 42.43
N THR A 26 32.65 41.86 42.13
CA THR A 26 33.15 41.95 40.74
C THR A 26 33.56 40.63 40.13
N THR A 27 33.46 39.51 40.85
CA THR A 27 33.88 38.16 40.31
C THR A 27 32.69 37.22 40.08
N LEU A 28 31.46 37.61 40.39
CA LEU A 28 30.27 36.76 40.13
C LEU A 28 29.51 37.12 38.85
N LEU A 29 29.91 38.18 38.12
CA LEU A 29 29.21 38.58 36.88
C LEU A 29 29.84 38.01 35.61
N THR A 30 30.97 37.31 35.69
CA THR A 30 31.63 36.67 34.56
C THR A 30 31.33 35.19 34.43
N MET A 31 30.63 34.53 35.39
CA MET A 31 30.23 33.12 35.28
C MET A 31 28.79 32.92 34.76
N LEU A 32 28.02 33.99 34.55
CA LEU A 32 26.67 33.90 34.01
C LEU A 32 26.57 34.06 32.48
N LEU A 33 27.70 34.31 31.80
CA LEU A 33 27.74 34.46 30.33
C LEU A 33 28.38 33.28 29.60
N SER A 34 28.83 32.24 30.30
CA SER A 34 29.37 31.01 29.66
C SER A 34 28.42 29.82 29.63
N GLY A 35 27.15 30.04 29.95
CA GLY A 35 26.13 28.95 30.05
C GLY A 35 25.16 28.82 28.89
N CYS A 36 25.35 29.52 27.79
CA CYS A 36 24.40 29.43 26.63
C CYS A 36 25.12 29.28 25.30
N SER A 37 25.92 28.23 25.14
CA SER A 37 26.39 27.81 23.82
C SER A 37 26.39 26.31 23.61
N SER A 38 25.51 25.55 24.24
CA SER A 38 24.88 24.44 23.55
C SER A 38 23.80 25.06 22.67
N ALA A 39 24.13 25.42 21.44
CA ALA A 39 23.13 25.62 20.42
C ALA A 39 22.30 24.30 20.44
N ASN A 40 21.17 24.33 21.14
CA ASN A 40 20.11 23.36 20.95
C ASN A 40 19.81 23.42 19.46
N LYS A 41 20.43 22.54 18.67
CA LYS A 41 20.09 22.37 17.27
C LYS A 41 18.62 22.00 17.30
N GLN A 42 17.79 22.98 16.99
CA GLN A 42 16.33 22.84 16.97
C GLN A 42 16.02 21.60 16.16
N ALA A 43 15.41 20.60 16.76
CA ALA A 43 15.08 19.38 16.08
C ALA A 43 14.08 19.70 14.96
N HIS A 44 14.45 19.45 13.72
CA HIS A 44 13.54 19.60 12.59
C HIS A 44 12.50 18.50 12.63
N THR A 45 11.24 18.84 12.42
CA THR A 45 10.17 17.85 12.32
C THR A 45 9.82 17.63 10.86
N LEU A 46 9.76 16.36 10.46
CA LEU A 46 9.34 15.91 9.14
C LEU A 46 8.02 15.14 9.30
N TYR A 47 6.97 15.60 8.62
CA TYR A 47 5.66 14.97 8.63
C TYR A 47 5.50 14.01 7.47
N VAL A 48 5.25 12.73 7.77
CA VAL A 48 5.03 11.66 6.80
C VAL A 48 3.59 11.17 6.93
N ALA A 49 2.75 11.52 5.98
CA ALA A 49 1.42 10.93 5.86
C ALA A 49 1.49 9.57 5.16
N TYR A 50 0.58 8.68 5.53
CA TYR A 50 0.38 7.42 4.83
C TYR A 50 -1.09 7.06 4.77
N SER A 51 -1.50 6.33 3.74
CA SER A 51 -2.88 5.88 3.61
C SER A 51 -3.05 4.41 3.97
N ILE A 52 -4.24 4.08 4.45
CA ILE A 52 -4.69 2.72 4.78
C ILE A 52 -6.05 2.52 4.14
N ALA A 53 -6.29 1.34 3.57
CA ALA A 53 -7.59 0.96 3.04
C ALA A 53 -8.69 1.12 4.12
N ASP A 54 -9.86 1.63 3.73
CA ASP A 54 -10.92 2.03 4.66
C ASP A 54 -11.38 0.90 5.59
N ASN A 55 -11.48 -0.31 5.04
CA ASN A 55 -11.86 -1.53 5.77
C ASN A 55 -10.75 -2.07 6.68
N GLU A 56 -9.51 -1.59 6.53
CA GLU A 56 -8.34 -1.94 7.34
C GLU A 56 -7.90 -0.81 8.28
N PHE A 57 -8.64 0.28 8.34
CA PHE A 57 -8.30 1.44 9.17
C PHE A 57 -8.54 1.17 10.65
N THR A 58 -7.75 0.29 11.22
CA THR A 58 -7.76 -0.13 12.63
C THR A 58 -6.51 0.33 13.36
N GLN A 59 -6.55 0.35 14.70
CA GLN A 59 -5.39 0.68 15.51
C GLN A 59 -4.23 -0.32 15.26
N SER A 60 -4.52 -1.60 15.16
CA SER A 60 -3.52 -2.65 14.89
C SER A 60 -2.84 -2.45 13.52
N SER A 61 -3.62 -2.10 12.48
CA SER A 61 -3.05 -1.81 11.15
C SER A 61 -2.15 -0.57 11.17
N LYS A 62 -2.54 0.48 11.90
CA LYS A 62 -1.70 1.68 12.09
C LYS A 62 -0.38 1.33 12.74
N GLU A 63 -0.41 0.62 13.88
CA GLU A 63 0.80 0.21 14.62
C GLU A 63 1.73 -0.64 13.76
N ARG A 64 1.19 -1.57 12.97
CA ARG A 64 1.96 -2.39 12.05
C ARG A 64 2.66 -1.55 10.97
N ILE A 65 1.94 -0.63 10.33
CA ILE A 65 2.49 0.25 9.29
C ILE A 65 3.50 1.22 9.89
N GLU A 66 3.23 1.79 11.06
CA GLU A 66 4.17 2.68 11.77
C GLU A 66 5.46 1.96 12.15
N LYS A 67 5.38 0.71 12.58
CA LYS A 67 6.56 -0.13 12.79
C LYS A 67 7.38 -0.29 11.52
N GLN A 68 6.74 -0.53 10.37
CA GLN A 68 7.43 -0.62 9.08
C GLN A 68 8.04 0.73 8.67
N ILE A 69 7.32 1.85 8.84
CA ILE A 69 7.86 3.19 8.57
C ILE A 69 9.04 3.48 9.50
N SER A 70 8.97 3.08 10.77
CA SER A 70 10.08 3.24 11.71
C SER A 70 11.35 2.50 11.26
N LEU A 71 11.24 1.27 10.77
CA LEU A 71 12.38 0.53 10.21
C LEU A 71 13.03 1.25 9.02
N ARG A 72 12.21 1.85 8.17
CA ARG A 72 12.65 2.65 7.01
C ARG A 72 13.31 3.95 7.45
N THR A 73 12.75 4.60 8.46
CA THR A 73 13.22 5.89 9.02
C THR A 73 14.61 5.77 9.65
N GLN A 74 14.98 4.61 10.21
CA GLN A 74 16.28 4.41 10.85
C GLN A 74 17.49 4.73 9.97
N LEU A 75 17.43 4.43 8.66
CA LEU A 75 18.52 4.74 7.73
C LEU A 75 18.67 6.25 7.53
N PHE A 76 17.56 6.95 7.41
CA PHE A 76 17.53 8.40 7.28
C PHE A 76 18.06 9.09 8.54
N LEU A 77 17.65 8.64 9.73
CA LEU A 77 18.06 9.24 11.01
C LEU A 77 19.55 9.08 11.31
N ARG A 78 20.22 8.07 10.74
CA ARG A 78 21.69 7.94 10.88
C ARG A 78 22.44 9.13 10.28
N THR A 79 21.94 9.70 9.20
CA THR A 79 22.52 10.87 8.53
C THR A 79 21.86 12.19 8.93
N ASN A 80 20.69 12.12 9.57
CA ASN A 80 19.90 13.27 10.00
C ASN A 80 19.47 13.13 11.48
N PRO A 81 20.42 13.02 12.44
CA PRO A 81 20.12 12.65 13.82
C PRO A 81 19.27 13.69 14.58
N ASN A 82 19.27 14.95 14.10
CA ASN A 82 18.48 16.05 14.71
C ASN A 82 17.10 16.20 14.08
N THR A 83 16.60 15.16 13.36
CA THR A 83 15.27 15.20 12.76
C THR A 83 14.32 14.29 13.53
N ARG A 84 13.14 14.79 13.84
CA ARG A 84 12.01 14.03 14.34
C ARG A 84 11.09 13.68 13.17
N VAL A 85 10.78 12.43 12.95
CA VAL A 85 9.77 12.00 11.98
C VAL A 85 8.47 11.72 12.71
N VAL A 86 7.40 12.38 12.27
CA VAL A 86 6.03 12.19 12.80
C VAL A 86 5.17 11.62 11.70
N THR A 87 4.41 10.59 12.01
CA THR A 87 3.53 9.89 11.07
C THR A 87 2.08 10.26 11.29
N VAL A 88 1.31 10.36 10.21
CA VAL A 88 -0.14 10.59 10.23
C VAL A 88 -0.81 9.59 9.29
N ALA A 89 -1.81 8.88 9.80
CA ALA A 89 -2.59 7.90 9.03
C ALA A 89 -3.88 8.52 8.50
N TYR A 90 -4.16 8.33 7.22
CA TYR A 90 -5.44 8.68 6.59
C TYR A 90 -6.11 7.43 6.02
N LYS A 91 -7.44 7.45 5.90
CA LYS A 91 -8.17 6.47 5.09
C LYS A 91 -7.93 6.74 3.62
N ASP A 92 -7.82 5.70 2.81
CA ASP A 92 -7.64 5.84 1.36
C ASP A 92 -8.69 6.74 0.71
N SER A 93 -9.98 6.56 1.07
CA SER A 93 -11.08 7.38 0.55
C SER A 93 -11.06 8.85 1.01
N GLN A 94 -10.34 9.16 2.09
CA GLN A 94 -10.28 10.49 2.71
C GLN A 94 -8.95 11.20 2.49
N LEU A 95 -7.95 10.50 1.93
CA LEU A 95 -6.58 11.04 1.80
C LEU A 95 -6.56 12.40 1.10
N GLN A 96 -7.19 12.51 -0.05
CA GLN A 96 -7.22 13.73 -0.85
C GLN A 96 -7.89 14.88 -0.11
N ASP A 97 -9.06 14.64 0.48
CA ASP A 97 -9.81 15.66 1.23
C ASP A 97 -9.06 16.14 2.47
N GLN A 98 -8.41 15.22 3.20
CA GLN A 98 -7.66 15.58 4.41
C GLN A 98 -6.39 16.36 4.05
N VAL A 99 -5.61 15.89 3.07
CA VAL A 99 -4.43 16.64 2.59
C VAL A 99 -4.84 18.03 2.10
N THR A 100 -5.97 18.17 1.39
CA THR A 100 -6.49 19.47 0.96
C THR A 100 -6.79 20.40 2.14
N LYS A 101 -7.49 19.89 3.16
CA LYS A 101 -7.82 20.67 4.38
C LYS A 101 -6.57 21.09 5.14
N ASP A 102 -5.62 20.18 5.30
CA ASP A 102 -4.38 20.46 6.01
C ASP A 102 -3.54 21.48 5.24
N SER A 103 -3.46 21.38 3.92
CA SER A 103 -2.76 22.34 3.06
C SER A 103 -3.39 23.74 3.10
N GLN A 104 -4.72 23.85 3.16
CA GLN A 104 -5.39 25.15 3.33
C GLN A 104 -5.01 25.86 4.63
N LEU A 105 -4.56 25.11 5.64
CA LEU A 105 -4.07 25.62 6.92
C LEU A 105 -2.55 25.77 6.98
N ASN A 106 -1.82 25.50 5.88
CA ASN A 106 -0.36 25.37 5.81
C ASN A 106 0.20 24.33 6.82
N LEU A 107 -0.56 23.25 7.02
CA LEU A 107 -0.22 22.12 7.89
C LEU A 107 -0.12 20.81 7.09
N GLY A 108 -0.05 20.89 5.77
CA GLY A 108 0.06 19.70 4.90
C GLY A 108 1.32 18.88 5.21
N PRO A 109 1.29 17.57 4.94
CA PRO A 109 2.42 16.69 5.17
C PRO A 109 3.59 17.01 4.23
N ASP A 110 4.82 16.82 4.70
CA ASP A 110 6.04 16.97 3.88
C ASP A 110 6.19 15.86 2.87
N ILE A 111 5.78 14.65 3.27
CA ILE A 111 5.86 13.42 2.46
C ILE A 111 4.53 12.67 2.58
N ILE A 112 4.08 12.12 1.46
CA ILE A 112 2.90 11.24 1.42
C ILE A 112 3.33 9.89 0.85
N LEU A 113 3.14 8.81 1.63
CA LEU A 113 3.32 7.43 1.22
C LEU A 113 1.95 6.84 0.88
N ALA A 114 1.69 6.58 -0.38
CA ALA A 114 0.41 6.08 -0.86
C ALA A 114 0.56 5.26 -2.15
N GLY A 115 -0.54 4.70 -2.63
CA GLY A 115 -0.61 4.04 -3.92
C GLY A 115 -0.46 5.02 -5.10
N ASP A 116 -0.02 4.51 -6.23
CA ASP A 116 0.23 5.28 -7.46
C ASP A 116 -0.99 6.07 -7.93
N TYR A 117 -2.19 5.49 -7.83
CA TYR A 117 -3.44 6.17 -8.18
C TYR A 117 -3.68 7.42 -7.32
N GLN A 118 -3.59 7.28 -5.98
CA GLN A 118 -3.76 8.40 -5.07
C GLN A 118 -2.70 9.48 -5.30
N LEU A 119 -1.44 9.09 -5.47
CA LEU A 119 -0.36 10.05 -5.69
C LEU A 119 -0.51 10.81 -7.02
N ARG A 120 -1.01 10.16 -8.07
CA ARG A 120 -1.31 10.85 -9.34
C ARG A 120 -2.43 11.88 -9.18
N ASN A 121 -3.49 11.54 -8.47
CA ASN A 121 -4.59 12.48 -8.18
C ASN A 121 -4.10 13.67 -7.35
N LEU A 122 -3.35 13.42 -6.27
CA LEU A 122 -2.76 14.49 -5.46
C LEU A 122 -1.84 15.41 -6.28
N TYR A 123 -1.12 14.85 -7.26
CA TYR A 123 -0.29 15.65 -8.16
C TYR A 123 -1.12 16.51 -9.12
N GLN A 124 -2.17 15.95 -9.71
CA GLN A 124 -3.08 16.67 -10.59
C GLN A 124 -3.78 17.83 -9.87
N ASP A 125 -4.10 17.64 -8.59
CA ASP A 125 -4.71 18.67 -7.74
C ASP A 125 -3.68 19.62 -7.09
N SER A 126 -2.40 19.52 -7.49
CA SER A 126 -1.32 20.36 -6.98
C SER A 126 -1.10 20.28 -5.45
N LEU A 127 -1.50 19.17 -4.82
CA LEU A 127 -1.28 18.89 -3.40
C LEU A 127 0.11 18.28 -3.14
N ILE A 128 0.71 17.67 -4.16
CA ILE A 128 2.11 17.27 -4.17
C ILE A 128 2.83 17.89 -5.36
N SER A 129 4.12 18.10 -5.23
CA SER A 129 4.97 18.69 -6.25
C SER A 129 5.83 17.64 -6.96
N ALA A 130 6.22 17.92 -8.21
CA ALA A 130 7.18 17.08 -8.93
C ALA A 130 8.53 17.04 -8.20
N PHE A 131 9.24 15.93 -8.35
CA PHE A 131 10.61 15.80 -7.88
C PHE A 131 11.54 16.71 -8.67
N PRO A 132 12.46 17.44 -8.01
CA PRO A 132 13.45 18.24 -8.70
C PRO A 132 14.37 17.31 -9.51
N ASN A 133 14.86 17.79 -10.65
CA ASN A 133 15.70 16.98 -11.55
C ASN A 133 15.08 15.60 -11.84
N SER A 134 13.80 15.57 -12.22
CA SER A 134 12.99 14.37 -12.43
C SER A 134 13.70 13.27 -13.24
N SER A 135 14.47 13.64 -14.26
CA SER A 135 15.23 12.70 -15.09
C SER A 135 16.30 11.94 -14.29
N VAL A 136 16.96 12.60 -13.32
CA VAL A 136 17.97 11.96 -12.46
C VAL A 136 17.30 10.98 -11.50
N TRP A 137 16.21 11.40 -10.85
CA TRP A 137 15.44 10.53 -9.97
C TRP A 137 14.87 9.32 -10.71
N ALA A 138 14.41 9.49 -11.95
CA ALA A 138 13.80 8.43 -12.74
C ALA A 138 14.81 7.36 -13.23
N GLN A 139 16.12 7.63 -13.26
CA GLN A 139 17.13 6.69 -13.75
C GLN A 139 17.16 5.35 -12.99
N GLN A 140 16.77 5.35 -11.72
CA GLN A 140 16.76 4.15 -10.88
C GLN A 140 15.57 3.20 -11.16
N TYR A 141 14.59 3.62 -11.96
CA TYR A 141 13.36 2.86 -12.22
C TYR A 141 13.37 2.21 -13.61
N SER A 142 12.61 1.12 -13.76
CA SER A 142 12.29 0.55 -15.07
C SER A 142 11.41 1.51 -15.87
N ASP A 143 11.35 1.32 -17.20
CA ASP A 143 10.50 2.18 -18.05
C ASP A 143 9.01 2.09 -17.71
N VAL A 144 8.56 0.92 -17.24
CA VAL A 144 7.20 0.73 -16.72
C VAL A 144 6.91 1.64 -15.54
N LEU A 145 7.77 1.61 -14.52
CA LEU A 145 7.60 2.43 -13.32
C LEU A 145 7.78 3.92 -13.62
N LYS A 146 8.67 4.29 -14.54
CA LYS A 146 8.75 5.66 -15.05
C LYS A 146 7.44 6.11 -15.67
N GLY A 147 6.83 5.28 -16.54
CA GLY A 147 5.55 5.58 -17.17
C GLY A 147 4.43 5.78 -16.15
N LEU A 148 4.40 4.98 -15.09
CA LEU A 148 3.40 5.09 -14.02
C LEU A 148 3.59 6.33 -13.14
N SER A 149 4.84 6.70 -12.86
CA SER A 149 5.18 7.78 -11.91
C SER A 149 5.39 9.15 -12.55
N THR A 150 5.33 9.24 -13.87
CA THR A 150 5.52 10.48 -14.62
C THR A 150 4.17 11.04 -15.09
N VAL A 151 3.95 12.32 -14.83
CA VAL A 151 2.81 13.11 -15.33
C VAL A 151 3.39 14.36 -15.97
N ASP A 152 2.99 14.72 -17.17
CA ASP A 152 3.47 15.87 -17.93
C ASP A 152 5.01 15.96 -18.02
N ASN A 153 5.64 14.81 -18.27
CA ASN A 153 7.10 14.64 -18.33
C ASN A 153 7.85 14.96 -17.02
N LYS A 154 7.15 15.05 -15.90
CA LYS A 154 7.73 15.27 -14.57
C LYS A 154 7.47 14.07 -13.67
N LEU A 155 8.45 13.68 -12.86
CA LEU A 155 8.29 12.63 -11.86
C LEU A 155 7.37 13.15 -10.74
N ALA A 156 6.10 12.75 -10.78
CA ALA A 156 5.09 13.17 -9.83
C ALA A 156 5.28 12.52 -8.43
N PHE A 157 5.74 11.27 -8.41
CA PHE A 157 6.06 10.55 -7.18
C PHE A 157 7.25 9.62 -7.40
N ALA A 158 7.98 9.29 -6.34
CA ALA A 158 9.10 8.36 -6.36
C ALA A 158 8.61 6.94 -6.01
N PRO A 159 8.55 5.99 -6.96
CA PRO A 159 8.20 4.60 -6.67
C PRO A 159 9.10 4.01 -5.59
N TYR A 160 8.46 3.37 -4.60
CA TYR A 160 9.13 2.72 -3.49
C TYR A 160 9.10 1.21 -3.60
N GLY A 161 7.92 0.64 -3.81
CA GLY A 161 7.72 -0.81 -3.85
C GLY A 161 6.64 -1.21 -4.84
N ILE A 162 6.77 -2.41 -5.37
CA ILE A 162 5.78 -3.06 -6.23
C ILE A 162 5.09 -4.13 -5.40
N LEU A 163 3.78 -4.15 -5.41
CA LEU A 163 2.90 -5.02 -4.64
C LEU A 163 2.12 -5.93 -5.59
N PRO A 164 2.68 -7.05 -6.03
CA PRO A 164 1.96 -7.97 -6.89
C PRO A 164 0.87 -8.71 -6.13
N GLN A 165 -0.16 -9.09 -6.86
CA GLN A 165 -1.16 -10.03 -6.40
C GLN A 165 -0.65 -11.46 -6.56
N VAL A 166 -0.87 -12.32 -5.57
CA VAL A 166 -0.36 -13.68 -5.49
C VAL A 166 -1.41 -14.63 -4.90
N SER A 167 -1.11 -15.93 -4.84
CA SER A 167 -1.88 -16.92 -4.08
C SER A 167 -1.33 -17.03 -2.67
N CYS A 168 -2.22 -16.93 -1.66
CA CYS A 168 -1.94 -17.24 -0.26
C CYS A 168 -2.71 -18.51 0.12
N TYR A 169 -2.04 -19.48 0.76
CA TYR A 169 -2.71 -20.75 1.09
C TYR A 169 -2.12 -21.44 2.30
N ASN A 170 -2.96 -22.28 2.95
CA ASN A 170 -2.54 -23.13 4.05
C ASN A 170 -1.87 -24.40 3.48
N ASN A 171 -0.58 -24.55 3.70
CA ASN A 171 0.23 -25.68 3.19
C ASN A 171 -0.08 -27.02 3.88
N LYS A 172 -0.82 -27.02 4.98
CA LYS A 172 -1.30 -28.26 5.60
C LYS A 172 -2.41 -28.91 4.77
N THR A 173 -3.27 -28.10 4.14
CA THR A 173 -4.38 -28.54 3.32
C THR A 173 -4.00 -28.58 1.85
N VAL A 174 -3.41 -27.49 1.35
CA VAL A 174 -3.00 -27.37 -0.06
C VAL A 174 -1.53 -27.79 -0.21
N LYS A 175 -1.28 -29.05 -0.56
CA LYS A 175 0.10 -29.57 -0.70
C LYS A 175 0.82 -29.06 -1.95
N GLN A 176 0.07 -28.82 -3.01
CA GLN A 176 0.57 -28.25 -4.26
C GLN A 176 -0.38 -27.14 -4.69
N PRO A 177 0.10 -25.88 -4.82
CA PRO A 177 -0.74 -24.80 -5.26
C PRO A 177 -1.18 -25.02 -6.71
N PRO A 178 -2.44 -24.68 -7.06
CA PRO A 178 -2.96 -24.84 -8.41
C PRO A 178 -2.20 -23.92 -9.37
N LYS A 179 -1.78 -24.46 -10.52
CA LYS A 179 -1.07 -23.73 -11.57
C LYS A 179 -2.00 -23.13 -12.61
N THR A 180 -3.21 -23.72 -12.72
CA THR A 180 -4.25 -23.28 -13.65
C THR A 180 -5.58 -23.07 -12.96
N ILE A 181 -6.46 -22.25 -13.57
CA ILE A 181 -7.82 -22.04 -13.04
C ILE A 181 -8.65 -23.32 -13.05
N GLN A 182 -8.34 -24.27 -13.93
CA GLN A 182 -8.96 -25.58 -13.94
C GLN A 182 -8.52 -26.41 -12.72
N GLU A 183 -7.21 -26.42 -12.41
CA GLU A 183 -6.70 -27.08 -11.20
C GLU A 183 -7.28 -26.43 -9.93
N LEU A 184 -7.50 -25.11 -9.92
CA LEU A 184 -8.14 -24.41 -8.78
C LEU A 184 -9.56 -24.94 -8.54
N VAL A 185 -10.37 -25.06 -9.60
CA VAL A 185 -11.75 -25.59 -9.49
C VAL A 185 -11.72 -27.05 -9.04
N MET A 186 -10.81 -27.86 -9.57
CA MET A 186 -10.63 -29.26 -9.16
C MET A 186 -10.22 -29.37 -7.68
N LEU A 187 -9.38 -28.47 -7.22
CA LEU A 187 -9.00 -28.37 -5.81
C LEU A 187 -10.21 -28.08 -4.92
N GLY A 188 -11.08 -27.13 -5.31
CA GLY A 188 -12.36 -26.87 -4.64
C GLY A 188 -13.29 -28.08 -4.65
N ALA A 189 -13.39 -28.79 -5.80
CA ALA A 189 -14.18 -30.01 -5.92
C ALA A 189 -13.66 -31.15 -5.01
N SER A 190 -12.37 -31.17 -4.67
CA SER A 190 -11.77 -32.15 -3.75
C SER A 190 -11.98 -31.81 -2.26
N GLY A 191 -12.65 -30.72 -1.92
CA GLY A 191 -12.97 -30.34 -0.54
C GLY A 191 -12.13 -29.19 0.02
N VAL A 192 -11.17 -28.65 -0.74
CA VAL A 192 -10.39 -27.47 -0.32
C VAL A 192 -11.26 -26.21 -0.40
N ARG A 193 -11.27 -25.43 0.68
CA ARG A 193 -12.08 -24.22 0.79
C ARG A 193 -11.36 -23.04 0.14
N ILE A 194 -11.93 -22.54 -0.95
CA ILE A 194 -11.37 -21.50 -1.79
C ILE A 194 -12.16 -20.23 -1.64
N GLY A 195 -11.46 -19.13 -1.40
CA GLY A 195 -12.04 -17.78 -1.39
C GLY A 195 -11.67 -17.01 -2.65
N LEU A 196 -12.67 -16.47 -3.34
CA LEU A 196 -12.53 -15.56 -4.47
C LEU A 196 -13.21 -14.23 -4.15
N SER A 197 -12.76 -13.15 -4.78
CA SER A 197 -13.40 -11.83 -4.62
C SER A 197 -14.40 -11.56 -5.74
N THR A 198 -15.39 -10.69 -5.49
CA THR A 198 -16.20 -10.03 -6.53
C THR A 198 -15.74 -8.60 -6.81
N ASN A 199 -14.73 -8.10 -6.07
CA ASN A 199 -14.10 -6.83 -6.37
C ASN A 199 -13.27 -6.96 -7.65
N PRO A 200 -13.46 -6.09 -8.67
CA PRO A 200 -12.74 -6.21 -9.94
C PRO A 200 -11.22 -6.10 -9.80
N TYR A 201 -10.71 -5.28 -8.88
CA TYR A 201 -9.27 -5.19 -8.62
C TYR A 201 -8.68 -6.48 -8.06
N GLU A 202 -9.51 -7.32 -7.46
CA GLU A 202 -9.12 -8.58 -6.85
C GLU A 202 -9.34 -9.80 -7.76
N ILE A 203 -10.33 -9.75 -8.67
CA ILE A 203 -10.77 -10.93 -9.44
C ILE A 203 -10.30 -10.91 -10.90
N PHE A 204 -9.86 -9.77 -11.43
CA PHE A 204 -9.46 -9.66 -12.86
C PHE A 204 -8.28 -10.54 -13.24
N TRP A 205 -7.55 -11.10 -12.26
CA TRP A 205 -6.57 -12.12 -12.56
C TRP A 205 -7.19 -13.34 -13.27
N THR A 206 -8.43 -13.71 -12.93
CA THR A 206 -9.17 -14.79 -13.59
C THR A 206 -9.54 -14.43 -15.03
N ALA A 207 -9.86 -13.16 -15.30
CA ALA A 207 -10.07 -12.68 -16.66
C ALA A 207 -8.79 -12.80 -17.50
N GLY A 208 -7.62 -12.55 -16.90
CA GLY A 208 -6.33 -12.81 -17.52
C GLY A 208 -6.14 -14.28 -17.83
N SER A 209 -6.42 -15.15 -16.88
CA SER A 209 -6.29 -16.61 -17.03
C SER A 209 -7.20 -17.19 -18.13
N VAL A 210 -8.36 -16.57 -18.35
CA VAL A 210 -9.24 -16.92 -19.50
C VAL A 210 -8.81 -16.23 -20.79
N GLY A 211 -8.02 -15.16 -20.71
CA GLY A 211 -7.60 -14.37 -21.87
C GLY A 211 -8.59 -13.25 -22.25
N ALA A 212 -9.43 -12.82 -21.30
CA ALA A 212 -10.45 -11.78 -21.52
C ALA A 212 -9.92 -10.34 -21.40
N ILE A 213 -8.75 -10.12 -20.80
CA ILE A 213 -8.18 -8.77 -20.56
C ILE A 213 -8.11 -7.90 -21.84
N PRO A 214 -7.65 -8.39 -23.01
CA PRO A 214 -7.65 -7.58 -24.22
C PRO A 214 -9.05 -7.16 -24.69
N GLU A 215 -10.07 -8.02 -24.51
CA GLU A 215 -11.46 -7.69 -24.85
C GLU A 215 -12.01 -6.66 -23.89
N ILE A 216 -11.80 -6.82 -22.57
CA ILE A 216 -12.23 -5.85 -21.54
C ILE A 216 -11.60 -4.48 -21.83
N GLY A 217 -10.29 -4.42 -22.08
CA GLY A 217 -9.62 -3.17 -22.45
C GLY A 217 -10.18 -2.54 -23.74
N SER A 218 -10.67 -3.33 -24.66
CA SER A 218 -11.28 -2.81 -25.90
C SER A 218 -12.67 -2.16 -25.69
N LEU A 219 -13.36 -2.45 -24.59
CA LEU A 219 -14.71 -1.93 -24.30
C LEU A 219 -14.74 -0.40 -24.15
N ILE A 220 -13.63 0.23 -23.78
CA ILE A 220 -13.52 1.69 -23.72
C ILE A 220 -13.58 2.35 -25.12
N ASN A 221 -13.35 1.57 -26.19
CA ASN A 221 -13.37 2.07 -27.56
C ASN A 221 -14.65 1.64 -28.27
N SER A 222 -15.51 2.60 -28.61
CA SER A 222 -16.82 2.36 -29.25
C SER A 222 -16.77 1.55 -30.54
N LYS A 223 -15.64 1.58 -31.27
CA LYS A 223 -15.43 0.81 -32.51
C LYS A 223 -15.41 -0.71 -32.26
N TYR A 224 -15.00 -1.14 -31.08
CA TYR A 224 -14.88 -2.56 -30.72
C TYR A 224 -16.08 -3.11 -29.94
N GLN A 225 -16.94 -2.24 -29.39
CA GLN A 225 -18.11 -2.63 -28.59
C GLN A 225 -19.19 -3.41 -29.37
N LYS A 226 -19.19 -3.32 -30.69
CA LYS A 226 -20.13 -4.05 -31.58
C LYS A 226 -19.65 -5.45 -31.97
N LYS A 227 -18.41 -5.82 -31.59
CA LYS A 227 -17.87 -7.17 -31.86
C LYS A 227 -18.33 -8.14 -30.79
N LEU A 228 -18.47 -9.41 -31.17
CA LEU A 228 -18.61 -10.50 -30.22
C LEU A 228 -17.45 -10.48 -29.23
N GLN A 229 -17.77 -10.69 -27.96
CA GLN A 229 -16.82 -10.71 -26.85
C GLN A 229 -16.72 -12.14 -26.26
N PRO A 230 -16.19 -13.10 -27.03
CA PRO A 230 -16.23 -14.52 -26.65
C PRO A 230 -15.44 -14.80 -25.39
N LYS A 231 -14.33 -14.07 -25.16
CA LYS A 231 -13.49 -14.28 -23.97
C LYS A 231 -14.10 -13.69 -22.72
N ILE A 232 -14.81 -12.56 -22.83
CA ILE A 232 -15.60 -12.02 -21.70
C ILE A 232 -16.71 -13.02 -21.34
N ASN A 233 -17.42 -13.56 -22.34
CA ASN A 233 -18.45 -14.58 -22.10
C ASN A 233 -17.86 -15.84 -21.44
N GLU A 234 -16.72 -16.34 -21.93
CA GLU A 234 -16.01 -17.49 -21.33
C GLU A 234 -15.62 -17.20 -19.87
N TRP A 235 -15.11 -16.00 -19.56
CA TRP A 235 -14.74 -15.60 -18.22
C TRP A 235 -15.95 -15.55 -17.27
N ILE A 236 -17.04 -14.91 -17.69
CA ILE A 236 -18.28 -14.77 -16.91
C ILE A 236 -18.92 -16.16 -16.68
N THR A 237 -18.89 -17.01 -17.71
CA THR A 237 -19.33 -18.41 -17.59
C THR A 237 -18.51 -19.17 -16.57
N TRP A 238 -17.18 -19.02 -16.59
CA TRP A 238 -16.28 -19.65 -15.63
C TRP A 238 -16.58 -19.20 -14.19
N LEU A 239 -16.78 -17.89 -13.95
CA LEU A 239 -17.15 -17.37 -12.63
C LEU A 239 -18.46 -17.96 -12.14
N ARG A 240 -19.47 -18.03 -13.02
CA ARG A 240 -20.78 -18.62 -12.67
C ARG A 240 -20.65 -20.10 -12.34
N GLN A 241 -19.86 -20.85 -13.11
CA GLN A 241 -19.60 -22.26 -12.85
C GLN A 241 -18.83 -22.47 -11.55
N ALA A 242 -17.78 -21.67 -11.29
CA ALA A 242 -17.02 -21.74 -10.06
C ALA A 242 -17.91 -21.51 -8.81
N ALA A 243 -18.90 -20.62 -8.91
CA ALA A 243 -19.86 -20.34 -7.84
C ALA A 243 -20.84 -21.51 -7.55
N LEU A 244 -20.90 -22.54 -8.38
CA LEU A 244 -21.72 -23.73 -8.14
C LEU A 244 -21.02 -24.77 -7.24
N TYR A 245 -19.72 -24.64 -7.03
CA TYR A 245 -18.97 -25.55 -6.16
C TYR A 245 -19.12 -25.15 -4.70
N GLN A 246 -19.53 -26.07 -3.84
CA GLN A 246 -19.80 -25.84 -2.42
C GLN A 246 -18.59 -25.25 -1.65
N ASN A 247 -17.38 -25.62 -2.04
CA ASN A 247 -16.16 -25.18 -1.37
C ASN A 247 -15.50 -23.96 -2.04
N ILE A 248 -16.18 -23.27 -2.97
CA ILE A 248 -15.72 -22.03 -3.58
C ILE A 248 -16.69 -20.92 -3.16
N SER A 249 -16.19 -19.99 -2.34
CA SER A 249 -16.97 -18.88 -1.81
C SER A 249 -16.51 -17.54 -2.39
N PHE A 250 -17.45 -16.62 -2.60
CA PHE A 250 -17.18 -15.29 -3.12
C PHE A 250 -17.42 -14.24 -2.05
N TYR A 251 -16.46 -13.32 -1.93
CA TYR A 251 -16.43 -12.23 -0.96
C TYR A 251 -16.37 -10.88 -1.66
N ARG A 252 -16.82 -9.82 -1.00
CA ARG A 252 -16.81 -8.48 -1.59
C ARG A 252 -15.50 -7.75 -1.38
N GLN A 253 -14.78 -8.07 -0.31
CA GLN A 253 -13.59 -7.35 0.11
C GLN A 253 -12.41 -8.30 0.32
N ASN A 254 -11.20 -7.85 -0.04
CA ASN A 254 -9.98 -8.62 0.18
C ASN A 254 -9.73 -8.90 1.67
N SER A 255 -10.05 -7.95 2.55
CA SER A 255 -9.88 -8.12 4.00
C SER A 255 -10.72 -9.28 4.56
N GLU A 256 -11.89 -9.57 3.98
CA GLU A 256 -12.69 -10.73 4.35
C GLU A 256 -11.96 -12.02 3.99
N LEU A 257 -11.40 -12.12 2.77
CA LEU A 257 -10.59 -13.27 2.33
C LEU A 257 -9.39 -13.52 3.25
N VAL A 258 -8.65 -12.45 3.57
CA VAL A 258 -7.47 -12.51 4.45
C VAL A 258 -7.86 -12.98 5.85
N ASN A 259 -8.96 -12.45 6.41
CA ASN A 259 -9.46 -12.86 7.72
C ASN A 259 -9.89 -14.33 7.74
N GLU A 260 -10.61 -14.77 6.71
CA GLU A 260 -11.11 -16.15 6.63
C GLU A 260 -9.96 -17.16 6.47
N LEU A 261 -8.90 -16.81 5.69
CA LEU A 261 -7.71 -17.63 5.60
C LEU A 261 -6.95 -17.70 6.94
N ALA A 262 -6.75 -16.55 7.59
CA ALA A 262 -6.08 -16.46 8.89
C ALA A 262 -6.80 -17.26 9.98
N ASN A 263 -8.14 -17.25 9.96
CA ASN A 263 -8.99 -18.01 10.88
C ASN A 263 -9.14 -19.50 10.50
N ASN A 264 -8.45 -19.98 9.47
CA ASN A 264 -8.57 -21.34 8.95
C ASN A 264 -9.99 -21.70 8.47
N ASN A 265 -10.81 -20.72 8.06
CA ASN A 265 -12.10 -20.93 7.41
C ASN A 265 -11.96 -21.10 5.90
N LEU A 266 -10.87 -20.61 5.32
CA LEU A 266 -10.44 -20.85 3.94
C LEU A 266 -9.05 -21.52 3.93
N ASP A 267 -8.74 -22.19 2.84
CA ASP A 267 -7.47 -22.88 2.64
C ASP A 267 -6.64 -22.25 1.51
N TRP A 268 -7.29 -21.53 0.59
CA TRP A 268 -6.67 -20.83 -0.52
C TRP A 268 -7.42 -19.54 -0.86
N ILE A 269 -6.67 -18.45 -1.10
CA ILE A 269 -7.21 -17.16 -1.55
C ILE A 269 -6.26 -16.51 -2.58
N SER A 270 -6.76 -15.57 -3.39
CA SER A 270 -5.91 -14.52 -3.95
C SER A 270 -5.67 -13.45 -2.88
N CYS A 271 -4.44 -12.95 -2.76
CA CYS A 271 -4.04 -11.96 -1.77
C CYS A 271 -3.05 -10.96 -2.39
N HIS A 272 -2.86 -9.81 -1.77
CA HIS A 272 -1.77 -8.91 -2.11
C HIS A 272 -0.51 -9.21 -1.30
N SER A 273 0.64 -8.89 -1.84
CA SER A 273 1.90 -9.11 -1.14
C SER A 273 1.97 -8.38 0.22
N LEU A 274 1.25 -7.26 0.40
CA LEU A 274 1.13 -6.58 1.70
C LEU A 274 0.42 -7.42 2.78
N ASP A 275 -0.47 -8.32 2.39
CA ASP A 275 -1.20 -9.19 3.32
C ASP A 275 -0.29 -10.25 3.93
N ILE A 276 0.84 -10.56 3.27
CA ILE A 276 1.74 -11.66 3.65
C ILE A 276 2.32 -11.48 5.05
N VAL A 277 2.69 -10.25 5.42
CA VAL A 277 3.26 -9.99 6.75
C VAL A 277 2.26 -10.35 7.84
N ARG A 278 1.03 -9.87 7.71
CA ARG A 278 -0.05 -10.16 8.65
C ARG A 278 -0.38 -11.66 8.67
N LEU A 279 -0.58 -12.26 7.49
CA LEU A 279 -0.89 -13.69 7.40
C LEU A 279 0.24 -14.55 8.00
N ARG A 280 1.50 -14.15 7.86
CA ARG A 280 2.64 -14.86 8.46
C ARG A 280 2.66 -14.71 9.98
N GLU A 281 2.29 -13.54 10.53
CA GLU A 281 2.16 -13.35 11.98
C GLU A 281 1.04 -14.23 12.57
N GLU A 282 -0.08 -14.42 11.86
CA GLU A 282 -1.25 -15.16 12.32
C GLU A 282 -1.15 -16.69 12.04
N MET A 283 -0.60 -17.10 10.89
CA MET A 283 -0.56 -18.51 10.45
C MET A 283 0.83 -19.18 10.64
N GLY A 284 1.89 -18.38 10.82
CA GLY A 284 3.25 -18.88 10.93
C GLY A 284 3.69 -19.66 9.70
N GLU A 285 4.30 -20.83 9.91
CA GLU A 285 4.82 -21.71 8.86
C GLU A 285 3.74 -22.43 8.04
N GLN A 286 2.46 -22.30 8.43
CA GLN A 286 1.36 -22.88 7.67
C GLN A 286 1.04 -22.06 6.41
N LEU A 287 1.44 -20.78 6.39
CA LEU A 287 1.28 -19.94 5.22
C LEU A 287 2.31 -20.31 4.14
N SER A 288 1.82 -20.48 2.93
CA SER A 288 2.65 -20.58 1.73
C SER A 288 2.13 -19.67 0.62
N ILE A 289 3.04 -19.23 -0.24
CA ILE A 289 2.79 -18.24 -1.29
C ILE A 289 3.15 -18.84 -2.64
N ALA A 290 2.33 -18.60 -3.66
CA ALA A 290 2.58 -18.97 -5.04
C ALA A 290 2.06 -17.90 -6.00
N THR A 291 2.41 -18.00 -7.28
CA THR A 291 1.77 -17.19 -8.33
C THR A 291 0.29 -17.55 -8.45
N LEU A 292 -0.52 -16.63 -8.95
CA LEU A 292 -1.92 -16.90 -9.25
C LEU A 292 -2.05 -17.96 -10.35
N PRO A 293 -3.12 -18.77 -10.34
CA PRO A 293 -3.36 -19.77 -11.37
C PRO A 293 -3.53 -19.16 -12.77
N ASN A 294 -2.78 -19.62 -13.74
CA ASN A 294 -2.88 -19.19 -15.14
C ASN A 294 -4.02 -19.92 -15.88
N GLY A 295 -4.27 -19.54 -17.11
CA GLY A 295 -4.96 -20.39 -18.06
C GLY A 295 -3.99 -21.39 -18.71
N VAL A 296 -4.51 -22.25 -19.59
CA VAL A 296 -3.68 -23.26 -20.30
C VAL A 296 -2.65 -22.57 -21.21
N GLN A 297 -3.05 -21.51 -21.92
CA GLN A 297 -2.19 -20.77 -22.86
C GLN A 297 -2.10 -19.27 -22.52
N THR A 298 -2.75 -18.83 -21.46
CA THR A 298 -2.89 -17.44 -21.04
C THR A 298 -2.32 -17.26 -19.66
N LYS A 299 -1.99 -16.02 -19.29
CA LYS A 299 -1.48 -15.69 -17.97
C LYS A 299 -2.56 -15.03 -17.13
N ALA A 300 -2.53 -15.26 -15.82
CA ALA A 300 -3.29 -14.45 -14.89
C ALA A 300 -2.91 -12.98 -15.08
N PHE A 301 -3.86 -12.07 -14.91
CA PHE A 301 -3.57 -10.63 -14.81
C PHE A 301 -3.40 -10.27 -13.35
N ALA A 302 -2.23 -10.58 -12.77
CA ALA A 302 -1.95 -10.19 -11.39
C ALA A 302 -2.01 -8.66 -11.29
N TRP A 303 -3.00 -8.14 -10.53
CA TRP A 303 -3.19 -6.70 -10.40
C TRP A 303 -1.97 -6.09 -9.70
N PRO A 304 -1.33 -5.10 -10.28
CA PRO A 304 -0.19 -4.44 -9.66
C PRO A 304 -0.63 -3.31 -8.74
N GLY A 305 -0.02 -3.20 -7.59
CA GLY A 305 0.03 -2.00 -6.80
C GLY A 305 1.44 -1.41 -6.85
N VAL A 306 1.56 -0.11 -6.90
CA VAL A 306 2.84 0.58 -6.76
C VAL A 306 2.73 1.57 -5.62
N LEU A 307 3.50 1.34 -4.56
CA LEU A 307 3.65 2.33 -3.49
C LEU A 307 4.73 3.33 -3.87
N GLY A 308 4.51 4.59 -3.52
CA GLY A 308 5.46 5.66 -3.76
C GLY A 308 5.42 6.76 -2.72
N TYR A 309 6.37 7.66 -2.85
CA TYR A 309 6.47 8.87 -2.04
C TYR A 309 6.14 10.09 -2.89
N GLY A 310 5.14 10.87 -2.50
CA GLY A 310 4.86 12.21 -3.00
C GLY A 310 5.51 13.27 -2.10
N LEU A 311 5.87 14.42 -2.66
CA LEU A 311 6.41 15.57 -1.93
C LEU A 311 5.28 16.59 -1.71
N GLY A 312 4.82 16.78 -0.49
CA GLY A 312 3.79 17.77 -0.15
C GLY A 312 4.22 19.20 -0.54
N THR A 313 3.27 20.09 -0.79
CA THR A 313 3.57 21.45 -1.30
C THR A 313 3.92 22.46 -0.20
N ASP A 314 3.53 22.20 1.05
CA ASP A 314 3.61 23.17 2.15
C ASP A 314 4.93 23.16 2.93
N SER A 315 5.87 22.32 2.53
CA SER A 315 7.18 22.22 3.19
C SER A 315 7.98 23.50 3.06
N SER A 316 8.55 23.98 4.17
CA SER A 316 9.60 24.99 4.14
C SER A 316 10.83 24.48 3.36
N PRO A 317 11.74 25.37 2.91
CA PRO A 317 12.95 24.94 2.18
C PRO A 317 13.75 23.87 2.93
N THR A 318 13.94 24.01 4.23
CA THR A 318 14.65 23.03 5.06
C THR A 318 13.90 21.69 5.16
N GLN A 319 12.58 21.71 5.35
CA GLN A 319 11.76 20.50 5.38
C GLN A 319 11.75 19.81 4.01
N ARG A 320 11.74 20.58 2.91
CA ARG A 320 11.86 20.06 1.55
C ARG A 320 13.19 19.30 1.32
N GLU A 321 14.30 19.83 1.79
CA GLU A 321 15.60 19.14 1.70
C GLU A 321 15.61 17.85 2.54
N LEU A 322 15.04 17.87 3.73
CA LEU A 322 14.88 16.70 4.59
C LEU A 322 13.96 15.67 3.95
N ALA A 323 12.84 16.09 3.35
CA ALA A 323 11.91 15.22 2.63
C ALA A 323 12.60 14.51 1.46
N LEU A 324 13.36 15.24 0.65
CA LEU A 324 14.16 14.66 -0.45
C LEU A 324 15.20 13.66 0.06
N SER A 325 15.89 14.00 1.17
CA SER A 325 16.85 13.11 1.82
C SER A 325 16.20 11.83 2.34
N TYR A 326 15.02 11.96 2.96
CA TYR A 326 14.22 10.82 3.44
C TYR A 326 13.80 9.90 2.30
N VAL A 327 13.22 10.46 1.24
CA VAL A 327 12.81 9.68 0.06
C VAL A 327 14.02 9.00 -0.58
N LYS A 328 15.15 9.69 -0.73
CA LYS A 328 16.39 9.13 -1.28
C LYS A 328 16.92 7.97 -0.43
N ALA A 329 16.89 8.09 0.90
CA ALA A 329 17.32 7.01 1.80
C ALA A 329 16.45 5.75 1.65
N ASN A 330 15.17 5.92 1.37
CA ASN A 330 14.20 4.82 1.24
C ASN A 330 14.10 4.24 -0.19
N THR A 331 14.40 5.03 -1.24
CA THR A 331 14.27 4.58 -2.63
C THR A 331 15.60 4.15 -3.25
N ASN A 332 16.75 4.36 -2.58
CA ASN A 332 18.03 3.84 -3.06
C ASN A 332 18.11 2.30 -2.91
N ALA A 333 19.03 1.69 -3.65
CA ALA A 333 19.16 0.23 -3.68
C ALA A 333 19.43 -0.39 -2.30
N VAL A 334 20.21 0.26 -1.44
CA VAL A 334 20.53 -0.25 -0.09
C VAL A 334 19.32 -0.23 0.80
N GLY A 335 18.58 0.88 0.81
CA GLY A 335 17.35 1.05 1.59
C GLY A 335 16.29 0.03 1.21
N GLN A 336 16.00 -0.10 -0.09
CA GLN A 336 14.99 -1.03 -0.58
C GLN A 336 15.38 -2.49 -0.36
N ARG A 337 16.65 -2.87 -0.64
CA ARG A 337 17.12 -4.23 -0.39
C ARG A 337 16.97 -4.62 1.08
N ARG A 338 17.34 -3.73 2.00
CA ARG A 338 17.21 -4.00 3.44
C ARG A 338 15.78 -4.30 3.85
N VAL A 339 14.84 -3.45 3.45
CA VAL A 339 13.44 -3.62 3.85
C VAL A 339 12.83 -4.82 3.16
N MET A 340 13.06 -5.03 1.86
CA MET A 340 12.62 -6.23 1.14
C MET A 340 13.03 -7.52 1.84
N LEU A 341 14.29 -7.63 2.29
CA LEU A 341 14.79 -8.83 2.97
C LEU A 341 14.24 -9.01 4.39
N LEU A 342 13.75 -7.94 5.02
CA LEU A 342 13.17 -8.01 6.36
C LEU A 342 11.68 -8.35 6.35
N THR A 343 10.95 -7.93 5.32
CA THR A 343 9.49 -8.03 5.29
C THR A 343 8.97 -9.00 4.22
N GLU A 344 9.69 -9.12 3.10
CA GLU A 344 9.31 -9.92 1.91
C GLU A 344 7.91 -9.60 1.34
N ASP A 345 7.35 -8.42 1.70
CA ASP A 345 6.00 -7.99 1.36
C ASP A 345 5.91 -7.12 0.11
N PHE A 346 7.03 -6.78 -0.50
CA PHE A 346 7.08 -6.00 -1.73
C PHE A 346 8.32 -6.34 -2.57
N LEU A 347 8.24 -6.02 -3.87
CA LEU A 347 9.41 -6.00 -4.73
C LEU A 347 10.00 -4.58 -4.80
N PRO A 348 11.33 -4.45 -4.83
CA PRO A 348 11.97 -3.14 -4.92
C PRO A 348 11.64 -2.46 -6.25
N ALA A 349 11.26 -1.19 -6.19
CA ALA A 349 11.08 -0.38 -7.38
C ALA A 349 12.41 0.01 -8.04
N ASN A 350 13.50 0.03 -7.29
CA ASN A 350 14.84 0.31 -7.78
C ASN A 350 15.42 -0.89 -8.54
N LYS A 351 15.62 -0.74 -9.85
CA LYS A 351 16.09 -1.79 -10.75
C LYS A 351 17.49 -2.35 -10.46
N ALA A 352 18.26 -1.67 -9.60
CA ALA A 352 19.59 -2.12 -9.19
C ALA A 352 19.55 -3.10 -8.00
N VAL A 353 18.35 -3.41 -7.48
CA VAL A 353 18.20 -4.38 -6.39
C VAL A 353 17.92 -5.76 -6.96
N ASP A 354 18.82 -6.68 -6.71
CA ASP A 354 18.60 -8.09 -7.05
C ASP A 354 17.62 -8.75 -6.07
N ILE A 355 16.70 -9.53 -6.61
CA ILE A 355 15.69 -10.26 -5.84
C ILE A 355 16.20 -11.69 -5.62
N PRO A 356 16.33 -12.16 -4.36
CA PRO A 356 16.89 -13.45 -4.04
C PRO A 356 15.88 -14.60 -4.26
N ASN A 357 15.51 -14.85 -5.50
CA ASN A 357 14.52 -15.85 -5.91
C ASN A 357 14.81 -17.30 -5.45
N GLN A 358 16.09 -17.61 -5.19
CA GLN A 358 16.49 -18.97 -4.78
C GLN A 358 16.34 -19.20 -3.28
N SER A 359 16.44 -18.14 -2.47
CA SER A 359 16.43 -18.26 -1.01
C SER A 359 15.08 -17.90 -0.37
N SER A 360 14.14 -17.33 -1.13
CA SER A 360 12.80 -16.99 -0.65
C SER A 360 11.74 -17.37 -1.68
N GLN A 361 10.88 -18.33 -1.32
CA GLN A 361 9.72 -18.69 -2.15
C GLN A 361 8.73 -17.54 -2.28
N THR A 362 8.58 -16.72 -1.24
CA THR A 362 7.71 -15.55 -1.24
C THR A 362 8.19 -14.51 -2.25
N LEU A 363 9.46 -14.12 -2.18
CA LEU A 363 10.03 -13.16 -3.13
C LEU A 363 10.05 -13.72 -4.56
N LYS A 364 10.27 -15.03 -4.71
CA LYS A 364 10.15 -15.70 -6.01
C LYS A 364 8.73 -15.58 -6.57
N ALA A 365 7.71 -15.92 -5.78
CA ALA A 365 6.32 -15.83 -6.21
C ALA A 365 5.91 -14.40 -6.58
N ASN A 366 6.29 -13.42 -5.77
CA ASN A 366 6.08 -12.00 -6.06
C ASN A 366 6.75 -11.58 -7.37
N ASN A 367 8.02 -11.96 -7.56
CA ASN A 367 8.79 -11.62 -8.77
C ASN A 367 8.24 -12.30 -10.03
N ASP A 368 7.89 -13.58 -9.95
CA ASP A 368 7.26 -14.30 -11.04
C ASP A 368 5.89 -13.71 -11.39
N SER A 369 5.10 -13.34 -10.38
CA SER A 369 3.81 -12.66 -10.58
C SER A 369 3.97 -11.34 -11.33
N TRP A 370 4.90 -10.48 -10.90
CA TRP A 370 5.20 -9.23 -11.59
C TRP A 370 5.68 -9.45 -13.02
N ASN A 371 6.73 -10.25 -13.21
CA ASN A 371 7.41 -10.38 -14.50
C ASN A 371 6.64 -11.22 -15.53
N THR A 372 5.92 -12.26 -15.09
CA THR A 372 5.27 -13.22 -16.00
C THR A 372 3.76 -13.02 -16.12
N GLN A 373 3.12 -12.40 -15.12
CA GLN A 373 1.67 -12.20 -15.10
C GLN A 373 1.31 -10.74 -15.35
N THR A 374 1.75 -9.83 -14.47
CA THR A 374 1.43 -8.40 -14.61
C THR A 374 1.97 -7.80 -15.90
N LEU A 375 3.27 -7.97 -16.19
CA LEU A 375 3.89 -7.38 -17.38
C LEU A 375 3.41 -7.98 -18.70
N SER A 376 2.81 -9.17 -18.69
CA SER A 376 2.18 -9.77 -19.87
C SER A 376 1.03 -8.91 -20.41
N TYR A 377 0.42 -8.10 -19.58
CA TYR A 377 -0.71 -7.22 -19.94
C TYR A 377 -0.37 -5.74 -19.94
N LEU A 378 0.91 -5.39 -20.01
CA LEU A 378 1.38 -4.01 -19.92
C LEU A 378 0.69 -3.05 -20.93
N LYS A 379 0.45 -3.53 -22.16
CA LYS A 379 -0.21 -2.73 -23.21
C LYS A 379 -1.69 -2.46 -22.92
N GLN A 380 -2.35 -3.37 -22.23
CA GLN A 380 -3.77 -3.28 -21.88
C GLN A 380 -3.99 -2.49 -20.58
N TRP A 381 -2.98 -2.36 -19.78
CA TRP A 381 -3.05 -1.79 -18.44
C TRP A 381 -3.71 -0.39 -18.40
N PRO A 382 -3.31 0.62 -19.20
CA PRO A 382 -3.99 1.92 -19.17
C PRO A 382 -5.48 1.84 -19.50
N MET A 383 -5.84 0.95 -20.43
CA MET A 383 -7.24 0.75 -20.85
C MET A 383 -8.07 0.07 -19.75
N ILE A 384 -7.46 -0.90 -19.02
CA ILE A 384 -8.12 -1.55 -17.88
C ILE A 384 -8.34 -0.57 -16.74
N PHE A 385 -7.35 0.25 -16.41
CA PHE A 385 -7.51 1.31 -15.41
C PHE A 385 -8.63 2.29 -15.80
N GLN A 386 -8.66 2.73 -17.05
CA GLN A 386 -9.73 3.61 -17.55
C GLN A 386 -11.10 2.92 -17.50
N TYR A 387 -11.18 1.62 -17.81
CA TYR A 387 -12.42 0.85 -17.69
C TYR A 387 -12.90 0.75 -16.24
N LEU A 388 -11.98 0.66 -15.29
CA LEU A 388 -12.25 0.53 -13.85
C LEU A 388 -12.20 1.88 -13.10
N GLU A 389 -12.46 3.01 -13.77
CA GLU A 389 -12.70 4.24 -13.01
C GLU A 389 -13.78 4.04 -11.94
N THR A 390 -13.71 4.79 -10.83
CA THR A 390 -14.41 4.50 -9.56
C THR A 390 -15.87 4.06 -9.72
N LYS A 391 -16.64 4.74 -10.56
CA LYS A 391 -18.07 4.38 -10.79
C LYS A 391 -18.24 3.07 -11.53
N SER A 392 -17.34 2.78 -12.46
CA SER A 392 -17.37 1.53 -13.23
C SER A 392 -16.91 0.35 -12.39
N ALA A 393 -15.90 0.50 -11.53
CA ALA A 393 -15.46 -0.56 -10.62
C ALA A 393 -16.58 -1.02 -9.68
N LEU A 394 -17.33 -0.09 -9.09
CA LEU A 394 -18.49 -0.41 -8.25
C LEU A 394 -19.58 -1.17 -9.03
N ALA A 395 -19.86 -0.74 -10.27
CA ALA A 395 -20.86 -1.39 -11.12
C ALA A 395 -20.40 -2.78 -11.56
N VAL A 396 -19.12 -2.97 -11.91
CA VAL A 396 -18.54 -4.28 -12.21
C VAL A 396 -18.65 -5.19 -11.00
N GLY A 397 -18.23 -4.74 -9.82
CA GLY A 397 -18.30 -5.53 -8.58
C GLY A 397 -19.73 -5.95 -8.24
N LYS A 398 -20.72 -5.05 -8.41
CA LYS A 398 -22.13 -5.37 -8.25
C LYS A 398 -22.58 -6.48 -9.23
N THR A 399 -22.26 -6.32 -10.52
CA THR A 399 -22.61 -7.31 -11.55
C THR A 399 -22.01 -8.68 -11.24
N LEU A 400 -20.74 -8.73 -10.83
CA LEU A 400 -20.08 -9.99 -10.46
C LEU A 400 -20.70 -10.63 -9.21
N THR A 401 -21.11 -9.83 -8.22
CA THR A 401 -21.81 -10.32 -7.03
C THR A 401 -23.16 -10.92 -7.41
N GLU A 402 -23.97 -10.26 -8.24
CA GLU A 402 -25.26 -10.75 -8.69
C GLU A 402 -25.12 -12.02 -9.54
N LEU A 403 -24.09 -12.11 -10.40
CA LEU A 403 -23.78 -13.28 -11.18
C LEU A 403 -23.45 -14.49 -10.28
N THR A 404 -22.49 -14.32 -9.36
CA THR A 404 -22.02 -15.42 -8.49
C THR A 404 -23.09 -15.88 -7.51
N SER A 405 -23.98 -14.99 -7.08
CA SER A 405 -25.16 -15.33 -6.29
C SER A 405 -26.30 -15.97 -7.10
N GLY A 406 -26.21 -15.98 -8.44
CA GLY A 406 -27.25 -16.54 -9.31
C GLY A 406 -28.46 -15.64 -9.55
N ASN A 407 -28.36 -14.35 -9.21
CA ASN A 407 -29.44 -13.38 -9.37
C ASN A 407 -29.59 -12.87 -10.82
N ILE A 408 -28.54 -12.98 -11.65
CA ILE A 408 -28.55 -12.65 -13.06
C ILE A 408 -27.95 -13.78 -13.89
N SER A 409 -28.34 -13.82 -15.16
CA SER A 409 -27.79 -14.77 -16.13
C SER A 409 -26.36 -14.36 -16.59
N VAL A 410 -25.66 -15.28 -17.22
CA VAL A 410 -24.36 -15.00 -17.88
C VAL A 410 -24.54 -13.91 -18.95
N ASP A 411 -25.58 -14.00 -19.77
CA ASP A 411 -25.84 -13.02 -20.84
C ASP A 411 -26.11 -11.62 -20.29
N ASP A 412 -26.92 -11.51 -19.21
CA ASP A 412 -27.18 -10.23 -18.55
C ASP A 412 -25.89 -9.61 -17.99
N ALA A 413 -25.03 -10.43 -17.36
CA ALA A 413 -23.75 -9.97 -16.83
C ALA A 413 -22.80 -9.49 -17.94
N VAL A 414 -22.67 -10.24 -19.03
CA VAL A 414 -21.85 -9.83 -20.20
C VAL A 414 -22.38 -8.54 -20.81
N GLN A 415 -23.71 -8.40 -20.95
CA GLN A 415 -24.31 -7.18 -21.45
C GLN A 415 -24.07 -5.97 -20.52
N ALA A 416 -24.21 -6.18 -19.21
CA ALA A 416 -23.95 -5.13 -18.20
C ALA A 416 -22.51 -4.63 -18.28
N LEU A 417 -21.51 -5.54 -18.28
CA LEU A 417 -20.10 -5.20 -18.39
C LEU A 417 -19.76 -4.49 -19.70
N THR A 418 -20.32 -4.95 -20.81
CA THR A 418 -20.12 -4.32 -22.13
C THR A 418 -20.70 -2.89 -22.19
N ASN A 419 -21.83 -2.65 -21.52
CA ASN A 419 -22.47 -1.34 -21.49
C ASN A 419 -21.73 -0.33 -20.60
N LEU A 420 -20.99 -0.78 -19.58
CA LEU A 420 -20.16 0.11 -18.75
C LEU A 420 -19.06 0.80 -19.56
N GLY A 421 -18.44 0.09 -20.49
CA GLY A 421 -17.46 0.67 -21.41
C GLY A 421 -18.01 1.77 -22.33
N LYS A 422 -19.34 1.86 -22.46
CA LYS A 422 -20.01 2.90 -23.28
C LYS A 422 -20.20 4.23 -22.54
N LYS A 423 -20.30 4.19 -21.20
CA LYS A 423 -20.64 5.36 -20.38
C LYS A 423 -19.45 6.26 -20.03
N GLY A 424 -18.23 5.83 -20.26
CA GLY A 424 -17.01 6.62 -19.99
C GLY A 424 -16.75 7.77 -20.98
N LYS A 425 -17.76 8.26 -21.68
CA LYS A 425 -17.67 9.36 -22.67
C LYS A 425 -18.64 10.53 -22.43
N GLU A 426 -19.35 10.56 -21.28
CA GLU A 426 -20.18 11.72 -20.91
C GLU A 426 -19.50 12.58 -19.86
#